data_7950fcf0de50016084918956b77430b3
#
_entry.id   7950fcf0de50016084918956b77430b3
#
_cell.length_a   1.000
_cell.length_b   1.000
_cell.length_c   1.000
_cell.angle_alpha   90.00
_cell.angle_beta   90.00
_cell.angle_gamma   90.00
#
_symmetry.space_group_name_H-M   'P 1'
#
loop_
_entity.id
_entity.type
_entity.pdbx_description
1 polymer ?
#
loop_
_entity_poly.entity_id
_entity_poly.type
_entity_poly.pdbx_seq_one_letter_code
_entity_poly.pdbx_strand_id
1 'polypeptide(L)'
;KSFIMPAMNSQFYTTDKDAHNLKKSRGLKPQEGWTYETGMKTITNSSSLKLAVFNMDISNKFGWASEEELGIGTNTKAEIQINKGDFRNTGIEVEYTKLVGDNWRYNLGVTYSNPEINDSGEWVQDNARLQFVAGIGYQKNKFNAGLNYLFLGDRNDSYYHEVTSSGNRYYALPNRNIMNATLQYSADKNNSVALNFYNILDKKDVVNDYENYGLPFNWTLTYNYSF
;
A
#
# COMPACT_ATOMS: atom_id res chain seq x y z
N LYS A 1 -10.05 -0.65 -19.04
CA LYS A 1 -10.62 0.53 -18.39
C LYS A 1 -11.41 0.09 -17.18
N SER A 2 -11.22 0.75 -16.06
CA SER A 2 -11.99 0.59 -14.82
C SER A 2 -12.63 1.92 -14.43
N PHE A 3 -13.67 1.86 -13.60
CA PHE A 3 -14.23 3.05 -12.98
C PHE A 3 -14.76 2.75 -11.58
N ILE A 4 -14.75 3.76 -10.72
CA ILE A 4 -15.31 3.70 -9.37
C ILE A 4 -16.32 4.85 -9.26
N MET A 5 -17.56 4.50 -8.94
CA MET A 5 -18.60 5.49 -8.68
C MET A 5 -18.40 6.10 -7.29
N PRO A 6 -18.64 7.40 -7.12
CA PRO A 6 -18.67 8.01 -5.79
C PRO A 6 -19.72 7.31 -4.92
N ALA A 7 -19.42 7.11 -3.64
CA ALA A 7 -20.41 6.60 -2.71
C ALA A 7 -21.61 7.56 -2.61
N MET A 8 -22.81 7.00 -2.49
CA MET A 8 -24.03 7.82 -2.48
C MET A 8 -24.04 8.85 -1.34
N ASN A 9 -23.53 8.49 -0.17
CA ASN A 9 -23.40 9.40 0.99
C ASN A 9 -22.35 10.50 0.77
N SER A 10 -21.41 10.33 -0.15
CA SER A 10 -20.39 11.34 -0.47
C SER A 10 -20.87 12.34 -1.53
N GLN A 11 -21.91 12.02 -2.27
CA GLN A 11 -22.50 12.92 -3.25
C GLN A 11 -23.38 13.99 -2.60
N PHE A 12 -23.86 13.75 -1.40
CA PHE A 12 -24.74 14.64 -0.64
C PHE A 12 -24.18 14.87 0.74
N TYR A 13 -23.89 16.09 1.09
CA TYR A 13 -23.54 16.46 2.44
C TYR A 13 -24.33 17.70 2.88
N THR A 14 -24.54 17.81 4.17
CA THR A 14 -25.19 18.97 4.77
C THR A 14 -24.15 19.81 5.49
N THR A 15 -24.09 21.10 5.21
CA THR A 15 -23.27 22.06 5.96
C THR A 15 -24.01 22.60 7.19
N ASP A 16 -25.29 22.27 7.35
CA ASP A 16 -26.13 22.78 8.41
C ASP A 16 -26.40 21.72 9.47
N LYS A 17 -26.25 22.10 10.74
CA LYS A 17 -26.55 21.22 11.88
C LYS A 17 -28.03 20.81 11.95
N ASP A 18 -28.88 21.55 11.25
CA ASP A 18 -30.30 21.25 11.10
C ASP A 18 -30.53 20.39 9.84
N ALA A 19 -30.26 19.14 9.98
CA ALA A 19 -30.21 17.98 9.08
C ALA A 19 -31.25 17.88 7.94
N HIS A 20 -31.95 18.91 7.53
CA HIS A 20 -33.03 18.84 6.56
C HIS A 20 -32.72 19.48 5.20
N ASN A 21 -31.64 20.22 5.07
CA ASN A 21 -31.24 20.82 3.79
C ASN A 21 -30.08 20.02 3.18
N LEU A 22 -30.41 18.99 2.42
CA LEU A 22 -29.48 18.33 1.49
C LEU A 22 -28.97 19.38 0.51
N LYS A 23 -27.76 19.90 0.73
CA LYS A 23 -27.12 20.73 -0.28
C LYS A 23 -26.82 19.90 -1.51
N LYS A 24 -27.06 20.54 -2.64
CA LYS A 24 -26.90 19.98 -3.97
C LYS A 24 -25.54 19.27 -4.11
N SER A 25 -25.56 18.07 -4.66
CA SER A 25 -24.37 17.33 -5.06
C SER A 25 -23.37 18.26 -5.72
N ARG A 26 -22.09 18.18 -5.35
CA ARG A 26 -21.00 18.89 -6.01
C ARG A 26 -20.66 18.37 -7.37
N GLY A 27 -21.44 17.40 -7.89
CA GLY A 27 -21.20 16.80 -9.19
C GLY A 27 -19.91 15.97 -9.20
N LEU A 28 -19.64 15.20 -8.15
CA LEU A 28 -18.52 14.27 -8.16
C LEU A 28 -18.58 13.39 -9.38
N LYS A 29 -17.51 13.41 -10.16
CA LYS A 29 -17.34 12.57 -11.33
C LYS A 29 -16.86 11.18 -10.88
N PRO A 30 -17.23 10.13 -11.58
CA PRO A 30 -16.61 8.81 -11.38
C PRO A 30 -15.10 8.91 -11.54
N GLN A 31 -14.37 8.19 -10.68
CA GLN A 31 -12.96 7.95 -10.89
C GLN A 31 -12.81 6.96 -12.04
N GLU A 32 -12.03 7.31 -13.04
CA GLU A 32 -11.77 6.45 -14.21
C GLU A 32 -10.30 6.08 -14.28
N GLY A 33 -10.01 4.82 -14.63
CA GLY A 33 -8.65 4.33 -14.75
C GLY A 33 -8.39 3.54 -16.02
N TRP A 34 -7.20 3.76 -16.59
CA TRP A 34 -6.61 2.94 -17.63
C TRP A 34 -5.32 2.31 -17.11
N THR A 35 -5.18 1.01 -17.30
CA THR A 35 -3.94 0.30 -17.02
C THR A 35 -3.52 -0.45 -18.28
N TYR A 36 -2.27 -0.28 -18.65
CA TYR A 36 -1.58 -1.01 -19.71
C TYR A 36 -0.46 -1.80 -19.06
N GLU A 37 -0.43 -3.09 -19.30
CA GLU A 37 0.61 -3.98 -18.79
C GLU A 37 1.08 -4.89 -19.90
N THR A 38 2.38 -5.10 -19.99
CA THR A 38 3.00 -6.13 -20.82
C THR A 38 4.07 -6.83 -20.00
N GLY A 39 4.28 -8.10 -20.27
CA GLY A 39 5.26 -8.86 -19.52
C GLY A 39 5.48 -10.25 -20.08
N MET A 40 6.36 -10.96 -19.40
CA MET A 40 6.60 -12.37 -19.66
C MET A 40 6.68 -13.18 -18.38
N LYS A 41 6.32 -14.44 -18.46
CA LYS A 41 6.43 -15.41 -17.38
C LYS A 41 7.07 -16.69 -17.89
N THR A 42 8.13 -17.11 -17.22
CA THR A 42 8.79 -18.39 -17.48
C THR A 42 8.63 -19.29 -16.26
N ILE A 43 8.24 -20.53 -16.49
CA ILE A 43 8.05 -21.53 -15.43
C ILE A 43 8.85 -22.78 -15.81
N THR A 44 9.63 -23.26 -14.86
CA THR A 44 10.29 -24.57 -14.91
C THR A 44 9.80 -25.45 -13.75
N ASN A 45 10.25 -26.69 -13.68
CA ASN A 45 9.88 -27.58 -12.56
C ASN A 45 10.30 -27.04 -11.19
N SER A 46 11.31 -26.17 -11.11
CA SER A 46 11.86 -25.69 -9.83
C SER A 46 11.97 -24.17 -9.73
N SER A 47 11.53 -23.43 -10.73
CA SER A 47 11.60 -21.96 -10.69
C SER A 47 10.52 -21.30 -11.52
N SER A 48 10.16 -20.08 -11.15
CA SER A 48 9.39 -19.17 -11.98
C SER A 48 10.00 -17.79 -11.97
N LEU A 49 9.99 -17.14 -13.13
CA LEU A 49 10.37 -15.74 -13.30
C LEU A 49 9.20 -15.01 -13.97
N LYS A 50 8.78 -13.90 -13.39
CA LYS A 50 7.81 -12.95 -13.97
C LYS A 50 8.50 -11.60 -14.14
N LEU A 51 8.33 -11.00 -15.30
CA LEU A 51 8.70 -9.63 -15.62
C LEU A 51 7.46 -8.92 -16.12
N ALA A 52 7.17 -7.73 -15.62
CA ALA A 52 6.08 -6.90 -16.09
C ALA A 52 6.53 -5.44 -16.18
N VAL A 53 6.02 -4.74 -17.19
CA VAL A 53 6.11 -3.29 -17.32
C VAL A 53 4.68 -2.78 -17.40
N PHE A 54 4.36 -1.76 -16.63
CA PHE A 54 3.02 -1.24 -16.56
C PHE A 54 2.97 0.29 -16.58
N ASN A 55 1.85 0.79 -17.06
CA ASN A 55 1.46 2.19 -16.95
C ASN A 55 0.01 2.24 -16.47
N MET A 56 -0.26 3.06 -15.47
CA MET A 56 -1.58 3.30 -14.91
C MET A 56 -1.85 4.80 -14.89
N ASP A 57 -2.99 5.20 -15.45
CA ASP A 57 -3.50 6.57 -15.39
C ASP A 57 -4.90 6.54 -14.79
N ILE A 58 -5.13 7.34 -13.75
CA ILE A 58 -6.42 7.46 -13.07
C ILE A 58 -6.82 8.93 -13.09
N SER A 59 -7.99 9.21 -13.65
CA SER A 59 -8.57 10.56 -13.67
C SER A 59 -9.67 10.69 -12.61
N ASN A 60 -9.86 11.91 -12.13
CA ASN A 60 -10.85 12.25 -11.11
C ASN A 60 -10.68 11.46 -9.80
N LYS A 61 -9.43 11.21 -9.38
CA LYS A 61 -9.14 10.51 -8.11
C LYS A 61 -9.90 11.19 -6.97
N PHE A 62 -10.55 10.40 -6.14
CA PHE A 62 -11.20 10.91 -4.94
C PHE A 62 -10.17 11.32 -3.89
N GLY A 63 -10.44 12.45 -3.26
CA GLY A 63 -9.71 12.98 -2.13
C GLY A 63 -10.64 13.69 -1.18
N TRP A 64 -10.09 14.31 -0.17
CA TRP A 64 -10.80 15.05 0.85
C TRP A 64 -10.28 16.48 0.88
N ALA A 65 -11.16 17.43 1.16
CA ALA A 65 -10.82 18.82 1.39
C ALA A 65 -11.70 19.39 2.50
N SER A 66 -11.19 20.32 3.28
CA SER A 66 -11.97 21.03 4.30
C SER A 66 -12.89 22.07 3.68
N GLU A 67 -13.88 22.55 4.45
CA GLU A 67 -14.75 23.63 4.02
C GLU A 67 -13.95 24.92 3.72
N GLU A 68 -12.88 25.16 4.49
CA GLU A 68 -12.02 26.31 4.32
C GLU A 68 -11.26 26.25 3.00
N GLU A 69 -10.62 25.10 2.69
CA GLU A 69 -9.92 24.89 1.42
C GLU A 69 -10.83 25.10 0.21
N LEU A 70 -12.11 24.79 0.38
CA LEU A 70 -13.11 24.93 -0.69
C LEU A 70 -13.77 26.32 -0.73
N GLY A 71 -13.43 27.22 0.21
CA GLY A 71 -14.01 28.55 0.31
C GLY A 71 -15.52 28.57 0.56
N ILE A 72 -16.07 27.54 1.21
CA ILE A 72 -17.52 27.38 1.43
C ILE A 72 -17.95 27.50 2.89
N GLY A 73 -17.00 27.56 3.79
CA GLY A 73 -17.19 27.65 5.23
C GLY A 73 -15.87 27.90 5.95
N THR A 74 -15.91 27.93 7.26
CA THR A 74 -14.75 28.16 8.12
C THR A 74 -14.37 26.92 8.94
N ASN A 75 -15.03 25.78 8.69
CA ASN A 75 -14.78 24.56 9.43
C ASN A 75 -13.61 23.79 8.82
N THR A 76 -12.43 23.91 9.42
CA THR A 76 -11.20 23.19 9.02
C THR A 76 -11.23 21.69 9.27
N LYS A 77 -12.19 21.21 10.08
CA LYS A 77 -12.32 19.79 10.48
C LYS A 77 -13.37 19.01 9.70
N ALA A 78 -14.22 19.71 8.93
CA ALA A 78 -15.22 19.02 8.10
C ALA A 78 -14.57 18.64 6.77
N GLU A 79 -14.25 17.37 6.63
CA GLU A 79 -13.70 16.81 5.40
C GLU A 79 -14.82 16.44 4.42
N ILE A 80 -14.72 16.92 3.23
CA ILE A 80 -15.67 16.72 2.14
C ILE A 80 -14.96 16.02 1.01
N GLN A 81 -15.57 14.96 0.50
CA GLN A 81 -15.03 14.25 -0.64
C GLN A 81 -15.12 15.09 -1.92
N ILE A 82 -14.03 15.17 -2.63
CA ILE A 82 -13.89 15.88 -3.91
C ILE A 82 -13.20 14.99 -4.95
N ASN A 83 -13.22 15.39 -6.22
CA ASN A 83 -12.26 14.90 -7.19
C ASN A 83 -10.99 15.74 -7.04
N LYS A 84 -9.98 15.25 -6.33
CA LYS A 84 -8.82 16.05 -5.94
C LYS A 84 -7.79 16.20 -7.06
N GLY A 85 -7.77 15.28 -8.02
CA GLY A 85 -6.80 15.35 -9.12
C GLY A 85 -6.71 14.04 -9.88
N ASP A 86 -5.61 13.88 -10.56
CA ASP A 86 -5.29 12.67 -11.34
C ASP A 86 -4.12 11.94 -10.68
N PHE A 87 -4.00 10.66 -10.97
CA PHE A 87 -2.91 9.82 -10.49
C PHE A 87 -2.31 9.06 -11.67
N ARG A 88 -1.00 8.92 -11.68
CA ARG A 88 -0.29 8.09 -12.63
C ARG A 88 0.77 7.24 -11.94
N ASN A 89 1.02 6.06 -12.49
CA ASN A 89 2.09 5.19 -12.02
C ASN A 89 2.64 4.36 -13.18
N THR A 90 3.92 4.52 -13.47
CA THR A 90 4.62 3.73 -14.48
C THR A 90 5.74 2.97 -13.79
N GLY A 91 5.91 1.69 -14.11
CA GLY A 91 6.89 0.89 -13.41
C GLY A 91 7.25 -0.41 -14.09
N ILE A 92 8.21 -1.07 -13.45
CA ILE A 92 8.68 -2.41 -13.76
C ILE A 92 8.61 -3.29 -12.53
N GLU A 93 8.20 -4.52 -12.71
CA GLU A 93 8.10 -5.54 -11.67
C GLU A 93 8.87 -6.79 -12.09
N VAL A 94 9.64 -7.33 -11.15
CA VAL A 94 10.37 -8.59 -11.30
C VAL A 94 10.03 -9.48 -10.12
N GLU A 95 9.54 -10.67 -10.38
CA GLU A 95 9.31 -11.69 -9.37
C GLU A 95 10.06 -12.97 -9.72
N TYR A 96 10.78 -13.53 -8.77
CA TYR A 96 11.48 -14.79 -8.94
C TYR A 96 11.19 -15.73 -7.77
N THR A 97 10.84 -16.97 -8.09
CA THR A 97 10.70 -18.05 -7.11
C THR A 97 11.60 -19.21 -7.50
N LYS A 98 12.28 -19.81 -6.53
CA LYS A 98 13.13 -20.98 -6.72
C LYS A 98 12.86 -22.04 -5.64
N LEU A 99 12.66 -23.27 -6.06
CA LEU A 99 12.67 -24.44 -5.21
C LEU A 99 14.07 -25.09 -5.27
N VAL A 100 14.64 -25.42 -4.13
CA VAL A 100 15.96 -26.06 -4.02
C VAL A 100 15.81 -27.34 -3.20
N GLY A 101 16.05 -28.45 -3.84
CA GLY A 101 15.68 -29.76 -3.32
C GLY A 101 14.18 -29.83 -3.00
N ASP A 102 13.82 -30.70 -2.06
CA ASP A 102 12.42 -30.93 -1.68
C ASP A 102 11.93 -30.01 -0.56
N ASN A 103 12.83 -29.24 0.05
CA ASN A 103 12.55 -28.59 1.32
C ASN A 103 12.63 -27.07 1.29
N TRP A 104 13.39 -26.46 0.35
CA TRP A 104 13.65 -25.03 0.36
C TRP A 104 12.90 -24.28 -0.73
N ARG A 105 12.34 -23.15 -0.36
CA ARG A 105 11.73 -22.18 -1.29
C ARG A 105 12.31 -20.80 -1.06
N TYR A 106 12.76 -20.17 -2.13
CA TYR A 106 13.22 -18.80 -2.15
C TYR A 106 12.27 -17.98 -3.01
N ASN A 107 11.96 -16.78 -2.59
CA ASN A 107 11.22 -15.79 -3.37
C ASN A 107 11.90 -14.43 -3.28
N LEU A 108 11.98 -13.77 -4.41
CA LEU A 108 12.51 -12.42 -4.55
C LEU A 108 11.53 -11.62 -5.40
N GLY A 109 11.28 -10.37 -5.01
CA GLY A 109 10.47 -9.42 -5.77
C GLY A 109 11.12 -8.05 -5.73
N VAL A 110 11.14 -7.38 -6.87
CA VAL A 110 11.55 -5.97 -6.99
C VAL A 110 10.49 -5.25 -7.81
N THR A 111 9.99 -4.16 -7.28
CA THR A 111 9.16 -3.22 -8.02
C THR A 111 9.84 -1.86 -7.97
N TYR A 112 10.06 -1.28 -9.14
CA TYR A 112 10.44 0.12 -9.26
C TYR A 112 9.37 0.82 -10.08
N SER A 113 8.76 1.85 -9.50
CA SER A 113 7.69 2.60 -10.16
C SER A 113 7.71 4.07 -9.76
N ASN A 114 7.00 4.89 -10.52
CA ASN A 114 6.89 6.31 -10.28
C ASN A 114 5.42 6.69 -9.99
N PRO A 115 4.91 6.42 -8.78
CA PRO A 115 3.57 6.81 -8.39
C PRO A 115 3.52 8.32 -8.13
N GLU A 116 2.66 9.03 -8.85
CA GLU A 116 2.51 10.48 -8.75
C GLU A 116 1.03 10.86 -8.72
N ILE A 117 0.71 11.87 -7.93
CA ILE A 117 -0.60 12.53 -7.91
C ILE A 117 -0.45 13.95 -8.43
N ASN A 118 -1.44 14.40 -9.18
CA ASN A 118 -1.53 15.80 -9.56
C ASN A 118 -2.11 16.59 -8.37
N ASP A 119 -1.28 17.41 -7.75
CA ASP A 119 -1.71 18.31 -6.69
C ASP A 119 -1.62 19.76 -7.18
N SER A 120 -2.79 20.37 -7.34
CA SER A 120 -2.91 21.79 -7.74
C SER A 120 -2.16 22.14 -9.05
N GLY A 121 -2.05 21.19 -9.97
CA GLY A 121 -1.37 21.35 -11.25
C GLY A 121 0.07 20.86 -11.30
N GLU A 122 0.63 20.44 -10.16
CA GLU A 122 1.95 19.84 -10.07
C GLU A 122 1.87 18.34 -9.81
N TRP A 123 2.75 17.58 -10.49
CA TRP A 123 2.88 16.15 -10.24
C TRP A 123 3.86 15.89 -9.11
N VAL A 124 3.37 15.32 -8.02
CA VAL A 124 4.17 15.00 -6.83
C VAL A 124 4.17 13.52 -6.54
N GLN A 125 5.28 13.03 -6.05
CA GLN A 125 5.40 11.63 -5.69
C GLN A 125 4.43 11.27 -4.54
N ASP A 126 3.70 10.16 -4.71
CA ASP A 126 2.67 9.69 -3.79
C ASP A 126 2.91 8.23 -3.41
N ASN A 127 4.00 7.91 -2.82
CA ASN A 127 4.34 6.59 -2.28
C ASN A 127 5.81 6.21 -2.51
N ALA A 128 6.19 5.00 -2.11
CA ALA A 128 7.52 4.45 -2.35
C ALA A 128 7.73 4.15 -3.84
N ARG A 129 8.89 4.56 -4.38
CA ARG A 129 9.30 4.18 -5.74
C ARG A 129 9.97 2.83 -5.80
N LEU A 130 10.66 2.43 -4.76
CA LEU A 130 11.36 1.16 -4.70
C LEU A 130 10.76 0.25 -3.65
N GLN A 131 10.33 -0.93 -4.07
CA GLN A 131 9.94 -2.02 -3.19
C GLN A 131 10.82 -3.24 -3.47
N PHE A 132 11.38 -3.83 -2.42
CA PHE A 132 12.09 -5.10 -2.48
C PHE A 132 11.49 -6.07 -1.47
N VAL A 133 11.22 -7.28 -1.91
CA VAL A 133 10.71 -8.39 -1.07
C VAL A 133 11.65 -9.56 -1.20
N ALA A 134 12.04 -10.17 -0.10
CA ALA A 134 12.79 -11.41 -0.09
C ALA A 134 12.17 -12.38 0.91
N GLY A 135 12.14 -13.65 0.57
CA GLY A 135 11.66 -14.69 1.45
C GLY A 135 12.43 -15.99 1.30
N ILE A 136 12.58 -16.69 2.41
CA ILE A 136 13.09 -18.05 2.46
C ILE A 136 12.13 -18.90 3.27
N GLY A 137 11.71 -20.03 2.72
CA GLY A 137 10.89 -21.02 3.38
C GLY A 137 11.62 -22.37 3.43
N TYR A 138 11.45 -23.06 4.54
CA TYR A 138 11.92 -24.42 4.74
C TYR A 138 10.78 -25.29 5.24
N GLN A 139 10.56 -26.43 4.58
CA GLN A 139 9.56 -27.40 5.00
C GLN A 139 10.16 -28.79 4.96
N LYS A 140 10.10 -29.49 6.09
CA LYS A 140 10.52 -30.89 6.18
C LYS A 140 9.71 -31.62 7.23
N ASN A 141 9.05 -32.71 6.82
CA ASN A 141 8.20 -33.52 7.71
C ASN A 141 7.13 -32.66 8.40
N LYS A 142 7.26 -32.53 9.73
CA LYS A 142 6.35 -31.80 10.61
C LYS A 142 6.74 -30.34 10.84
N PHE A 143 7.90 -29.90 10.33
CA PHE A 143 8.44 -28.56 10.54
C PHE A 143 8.26 -27.69 9.29
N ASN A 144 7.81 -26.48 9.52
CA ASN A 144 7.78 -25.42 8.54
C ASN A 144 8.39 -24.15 9.17
N ALA A 145 9.29 -23.50 8.47
CA ALA A 145 9.92 -22.26 8.88
C ALA A 145 9.94 -21.27 7.71
N GLY A 146 9.75 -20.01 8.01
CA GLY A 146 9.78 -18.93 7.02
C GLY A 146 10.42 -17.69 7.58
N LEU A 147 11.16 -17.00 6.72
CA LEU A 147 11.66 -15.65 6.96
C LEU A 147 11.28 -14.77 5.77
N ASN A 148 10.72 -13.59 6.05
CA ASN A 148 10.32 -12.64 5.02
C ASN A 148 10.88 -11.26 5.36
N TYR A 149 11.35 -10.56 4.33
CA TYR A 149 11.87 -9.21 4.42
C TYR A 149 11.20 -8.32 3.39
N LEU A 150 10.80 -7.13 3.83
CA LEU A 150 10.26 -6.06 2.99
C LEU A 150 11.11 -4.80 3.19
N PHE A 151 11.53 -4.22 2.09
CA PHE A 151 12.14 -2.90 2.02
C PHE A 151 11.28 -1.98 1.16
N LEU A 152 11.00 -0.77 1.66
CA LEU A 152 10.40 0.32 0.91
C LEU A 152 11.36 1.51 0.95
N GLY A 153 11.81 1.93 -0.22
CA GLY A 153 12.76 3.03 -0.39
C GLY A 153 12.23 4.11 -1.32
N ASP A 154 12.91 5.26 -1.30
CA ASP A 154 12.52 6.45 -2.05
C ASP A 154 11.03 6.75 -1.82
N ARG A 155 10.71 7.08 -0.56
CA ARG A 155 9.35 7.24 -0.07
C ARG A 155 9.01 8.70 0.10
N ASN A 156 7.90 9.11 -0.49
CA ASN A 156 7.24 10.37 -0.20
C ASN A 156 5.78 10.09 0.16
N ASP A 157 5.17 11.06 0.83
CA ASP A 157 3.73 11.11 1.01
C ASP A 157 3.28 12.48 0.50
N SER A 158 2.32 12.52 -0.42
CA SER A 158 1.81 13.75 -1.01
C SER A 158 1.13 14.67 0.01
N TYR A 159 0.79 14.15 1.18
CA TYR A 159 0.24 14.91 2.30
C TYR A 159 1.31 15.44 3.26
N TYR A 160 2.53 14.91 3.21
CA TYR A 160 3.63 15.31 4.09
C TYR A 160 4.40 16.48 3.50
N HIS A 161 3.85 17.67 3.65
CA HIS A 161 4.41 18.89 3.09
C HIS A 161 4.23 20.09 4.02
N GLU A 162 5.05 21.10 3.82
CA GLU A 162 4.94 22.41 4.43
C GLU A 162 4.43 23.43 3.38
N VAL A 163 3.38 24.16 3.72
CA VAL A 163 2.91 25.26 2.88
C VAL A 163 3.82 26.48 3.10
N THR A 164 4.55 26.86 2.08
CA THR A 164 5.44 28.02 2.11
C THR A 164 4.91 29.16 1.22
N SER A 165 5.48 30.35 1.34
CA SER A 165 5.12 31.48 0.47
C SER A 165 5.46 31.25 -1.01
N SER A 166 6.29 30.27 -1.32
CA SER A 166 6.71 29.88 -2.68
C SER A 166 6.02 28.60 -3.20
N GLY A 167 5.10 28.02 -2.43
CA GLY A 167 4.40 26.77 -2.76
C GLY A 167 4.60 25.68 -1.71
N ASN A 168 4.19 24.47 -2.03
CA ASN A 168 4.32 23.32 -1.14
C ASN A 168 5.73 22.75 -1.20
N ARG A 169 6.30 22.44 -0.03
CA ARG A 169 7.57 21.75 0.11
C ARG A 169 7.31 20.34 0.66
N TYR A 170 7.48 19.33 -0.18
CA TYR A 170 7.27 17.93 0.18
C TYR A 170 8.49 17.33 0.87
N TYR A 171 8.27 16.49 1.86
CA TYR A 171 9.33 15.85 2.62
C TYR A 171 9.41 14.36 2.31
N ALA A 172 10.64 13.88 2.14
CA ALA A 172 10.89 12.46 1.99
C ALA A 172 10.65 11.72 3.32
N LEU A 173 9.98 10.58 3.24
CA LEU A 173 9.83 9.67 4.37
C LEU A 173 11.07 8.75 4.48
N PRO A 174 11.49 8.37 5.70
CA PRO A 174 12.55 7.40 5.88
C PRO A 174 12.25 6.06 5.19
N ASN A 175 13.28 5.37 4.73
CA ASN A 175 13.14 4.01 4.21
C ASN A 175 12.55 3.10 5.28
N ARG A 176 11.70 2.16 4.87
CA ARG A 176 11.05 1.20 5.77
C ARG A 176 11.61 -0.19 5.58
N ASN A 177 11.91 -0.86 6.69
CA ASN A 177 12.47 -2.21 6.73
C ASN A 177 11.65 -3.08 7.68
N ILE A 178 11.07 -4.16 7.17
CA ILE A 178 10.28 -5.09 7.98
C ILE A 178 10.82 -6.50 7.76
N MET A 179 11.12 -7.19 8.85
CA MET A 179 11.52 -8.59 8.83
C MET A 179 10.62 -9.40 9.77
N ASN A 180 10.02 -10.45 9.24
CA ASN A 180 9.14 -11.34 9.98
C ASN A 180 9.60 -12.79 9.82
N ALA A 181 9.40 -13.61 10.86
CA ALA A 181 9.66 -15.05 10.79
C ALA A 181 8.50 -15.84 11.37
N THR A 182 8.36 -17.06 10.87
CA THR A 182 7.39 -18.04 11.36
C THR A 182 8.08 -19.39 11.56
N LEU A 183 7.80 -20.03 12.68
CA LEU A 183 8.16 -21.42 12.97
C LEU A 183 6.89 -22.18 13.27
N GLN A 184 6.66 -23.28 12.58
CA GLN A 184 5.47 -24.10 12.78
C GLN A 184 5.86 -25.57 12.96
N TYR A 185 5.21 -26.22 13.88
CA TYR A 185 5.28 -27.66 14.09
C TYR A 185 3.90 -28.29 14.02
N SER A 186 3.70 -29.24 13.12
CA SER A 186 2.46 -30.01 12.98
C SER A 186 2.64 -31.35 13.67
N ALA A 187 2.10 -31.51 14.87
CA ALA A 187 2.24 -32.73 15.65
C ALA A 187 1.58 -33.94 14.92
N ASP A 188 0.41 -33.69 14.34
CA ASP A 188 -0.34 -34.62 13.50
C ASP A 188 -1.24 -33.82 12.53
N LYS A 189 -2.19 -34.51 11.85
CA LYS A 189 -3.10 -33.88 10.88
C LYS A 189 -4.08 -32.89 11.50
N ASN A 190 -4.31 -32.97 12.79
CA ASN A 190 -5.29 -32.19 13.52
C ASN A 190 -4.65 -31.10 14.40
N ASN A 191 -3.38 -31.25 14.79
CA ASN A 191 -2.73 -30.43 15.80
C ASN A 191 -1.49 -29.73 15.23
N SER A 192 -1.44 -28.40 15.35
CA SER A 192 -0.23 -27.65 15.05
C SER A 192 -0.03 -26.47 15.99
N VAL A 193 1.24 -26.10 16.18
CA VAL A 193 1.67 -24.93 16.94
C VAL A 193 2.50 -24.03 16.01
N ALA A 194 2.23 -22.74 16.02
CA ALA A 194 2.99 -21.75 15.27
C ALA A 194 3.48 -20.63 16.17
N LEU A 195 4.74 -20.29 16.05
CA LEU A 195 5.37 -19.13 16.68
C LEU A 195 5.72 -18.12 15.57
N ASN A 196 5.11 -16.94 15.64
CA ASN A 196 5.34 -15.88 14.67
C ASN A 196 6.06 -14.71 15.34
N PHE A 197 7.06 -14.20 14.67
CA PHE A 197 7.83 -13.03 15.07
C PHE A 197 7.60 -11.92 14.05
N TYR A 198 7.23 -10.74 14.52
CA TYR A 198 6.95 -9.57 13.68
C TYR A 198 7.96 -8.48 14.01
N ASN A 199 8.40 -7.79 12.95
CA ASN A 199 9.37 -6.70 13.05
C ASN A 199 10.62 -7.08 13.88
N ILE A 200 11.30 -8.18 13.47
CA ILE A 200 12.50 -8.70 14.18
C ILE A 200 13.61 -7.65 14.26
N LEU A 201 13.65 -6.70 13.32
CA LEU A 201 14.63 -5.61 13.31
C LEU A 201 14.32 -4.52 14.34
N ASP A 202 13.16 -4.58 14.98
CA ASP A 202 12.63 -3.59 15.94
C ASP A 202 12.73 -2.14 15.43
N LYS A 203 12.52 -1.94 14.12
CA LYS A 203 12.53 -0.62 13.50
C LYS A 203 11.22 0.09 13.75
N LYS A 204 11.29 1.27 14.34
CA LYS A 204 10.14 2.19 14.49
C LYS A 204 10.04 3.08 13.28
N ASP A 205 9.83 2.46 12.12
CA ASP A 205 9.75 3.18 10.86
C ASP A 205 8.46 4.01 10.80
N VAL A 206 8.57 5.25 10.37
CA VAL A 206 7.41 6.10 10.09
C VAL A 206 6.60 5.46 8.96
N VAL A 207 5.30 5.31 9.18
CA VAL A 207 4.39 4.68 8.21
C VAL A 207 3.84 5.72 7.24
N ASN A 208 3.45 6.88 7.75
CA ASN A 208 2.90 7.99 6.97
C ASN A 208 3.22 9.34 7.63
N ASP A 209 2.70 10.42 7.04
CA ASP A 209 2.84 11.81 7.45
C ASP A 209 2.35 12.15 8.86
N TYR A 210 1.40 11.37 9.39
CA TYR A 210 0.83 11.58 10.73
C TYR A 210 1.70 11.02 11.85
N GLU A 211 3.00 10.78 11.61
CA GLU A 211 3.91 10.17 12.57
C GLU A 211 3.42 8.83 13.12
N ASN A 212 2.63 8.11 12.34
CA ASN A 212 2.27 6.75 12.67
C ASN A 212 3.49 5.85 12.52
N TYR A 213 3.85 5.23 13.61
CA TYR A 213 4.99 4.30 13.64
C TYR A 213 4.54 2.86 13.45
N GLY A 214 5.39 2.07 12.82
CA GLY A 214 5.22 0.62 12.75
C GLY A 214 5.21 0.02 14.17
N LEU A 215 4.50 -1.08 14.33
CA LEU A 215 4.52 -1.83 15.59
C LEU A 215 5.96 -2.25 15.92
N PRO A 216 6.38 -2.18 17.20
CA PRO A 216 7.69 -2.67 17.63
C PRO A 216 7.77 -4.19 17.43
N PHE A 217 8.94 -4.76 17.72
CA PHE A 217 9.08 -6.22 17.77
C PHE A 217 7.99 -6.83 18.65
N ASN A 218 7.31 -7.80 18.11
CA ASN A 218 6.31 -8.57 18.85
C ASN A 218 6.26 -10.01 18.34
N TRP A 219 5.61 -10.87 19.09
CA TRP A 219 5.47 -12.27 18.72
C TRP A 219 4.11 -12.81 19.14
N THR A 220 3.67 -13.87 18.47
CA THR A 220 2.45 -14.60 18.80
C THR A 220 2.71 -16.09 18.81
N LEU A 221 2.10 -16.78 19.75
CA LEU A 221 2.03 -18.25 19.78
C LEU A 221 0.59 -18.66 19.48
N THR A 222 0.42 -19.49 18.48
CA THR A 222 -0.90 -19.97 18.03
C THR A 222 -0.93 -21.50 18.10
N TYR A 223 -1.95 -22.04 18.72
CA TYR A 223 -2.28 -23.47 18.63
C TYR A 223 -3.54 -23.64 17.76
N ASN A 224 -3.45 -24.50 16.77
CA ASN A 224 -4.57 -24.84 15.90
C ASN A 224 -4.97 -26.29 16.10
N TYR A 225 -6.27 -26.49 16.26
CA TYR A 225 -6.89 -27.81 16.29
C TYR A 225 -8.00 -27.87 15.21
N SER A 226 -7.93 -28.92 14.37
CA SER A 226 -8.94 -29.19 13.34
C SER A 226 -9.70 -30.48 13.70
N PHE A 227 -11.01 -30.44 13.63
CA PHE A 227 -11.90 -31.56 13.90
C PHE A 227 -11.98 -32.53 12.72
#